data_ba3a41aaba39d7a353d9db44e25b2452
#
_entry.id   ba3a41aaba39d7a353d9db44e25b2452
#
_cell.length_a   1.000
_cell.length_b   1.000
_cell.length_c   1.000
_cell.angle_alpha   90.00
_cell.angle_beta   90.00
_cell.angle_gamma   90.00
#
_symmetry.space_group_name_H-M   'P 1'
#
loop_
_entity.id
_entity.type
_entity.pdbx_description
1 polymer ?
#
loop_
_entity_poly.entity_id
_entity_poly.type
_entity_poly.pdbx_seq_one_letter_code
_entity_poly.pdbx_strand_id
1 'polypeptide(L)'
;VQTVIRRFGSKEGLFQALVERETPRVLATREVAEEAGLEAALEALLNHYEEDGDVVLNFAAQEHLFDELGAVVANGRRVHREWVERHCADLLAGAAGAERKRLLHAAIVATDLSTWKLLRRDMGLEQAEVMAVMNQILNALYGDQ
;
A
#
# COMPACT_ATOMS: atom_id res chain seq x y z
N VAL A 1 -27.41 -9.86 -9.42
CA VAL A 1 -26.76 -8.77 -10.19
C VAL A 1 -27.72 -7.61 -10.42
N GLN A 2 -28.96 -7.82 -10.92
CA GLN A 2 -29.94 -6.74 -11.18
C GLN A 2 -30.35 -5.97 -9.92
N THR A 3 -30.43 -6.60 -8.75
CA THR A 3 -30.81 -5.94 -7.48
C THR A 3 -29.74 -4.96 -7.00
N VAL A 4 -28.47 -5.28 -7.22
CA VAL A 4 -27.34 -4.43 -6.83
C VAL A 4 -27.29 -3.19 -7.73
N ILE A 5 -27.44 -3.36 -9.05
CA ILE A 5 -27.48 -2.24 -10.02
C ILE A 5 -28.64 -1.29 -9.71
N ARG A 6 -29.80 -1.82 -9.29
CA ARG A 6 -30.97 -1.01 -8.90
C ARG A 6 -30.70 -0.09 -7.70
N ARG A 7 -29.83 -0.49 -6.77
CA ARG A 7 -29.53 0.27 -5.55
C ARG A 7 -28.46 1.35 -5.79
N PHE A 8 -27.52 1.11 -6.70
CA PHE A 8 -26.36 1.99 -6.94
C PHE A 8 -26.42 2.70 -8.31
N GLY A 9 -27.48 2.48 -9.09
CA GLY A 9 -27.72 3.13 -10.38
C GLY A 9 -26.89 2.60 -11.53
N SER A 10 -25.59 2.36 -11.32
CA SER A 10 -24.65 1.86 -12.32
C SER A 10 -23.52 1.09 -11.64
N LYS A 11 -22.62 0.46 -12.43
CA LYS A 11 -21.39 -0.12 -11.91
C LYS A 11 -20.47 0.95 -11.29
N GLU A 12 -20.39 2.09 -11.92
CA GLU A 12 -19.62 3.26 -11.50
C GLU A 12 -20.12 3.74 -10.13
N GLY A 13 -21.44 3.88 -9.95
CA GLY A 13 -22.05 4.23 -8.66
C GLY A 13 -21.78 3.21 -7.56
N LEU A 14 -21.73 1.92 -7.89
CA LEU A 14 -21.34 0.87 -6.97
C LEU A 14 -19.85 1.00 -6.54
N PHE A 15 -18.94 1.22 -7.50
CA PHE A 15 -17.53 1.42 -7.21
C PHE A 15 -17.29 2.67 -6.36
N GLN A 16 -17.94 3.78 -6.69
CA GLN A 16 -17.83 5.00 -5.91
C GLN A 16 -18.30 4.80 -4.46
N ALA A 17 -19.44 4.16 -4.25
CA ALA A 17 -19.96 3.86 -2.92
C ALA A 17 -19.03 2.89 -2.14
N LEU A 18 -18.38 1.95 -2.83
CA LEU A 18 -17.39 1.06 -2.24
C LEU A 18 -16.16 1.84 -1.77
N VAL A 19 -15.63 2.71 -2.62
CA VAL A 19 -14.46 3.56 -2.29
C VAL A 19 -14.76 4.47 -1.12
N GLU A 20 -15.90 5.17 -1.14
CA GLU A 20 -16.33 6.07 -0.07
C GLU A 20 -16.46 5.35 1.28
N ARG A 21 -16.90 4.09 1.25
CA ARG A 21 -17.04 3.27 2.46
C ARG A 21 -15.72 2.71 2.97
N GLU A 22 -14.89 2.18 2.06
CA GLU A 22 -13.68 1.44 2.44
C GLU A 22 -12.47 2.35 2.69
N THR A 23 -12.37 3.50 2.01
CA THR A 23 -11.23 4.41 2.20
C THR A 23 -11.01 4.83 3.65
N PRO A 24 -12.02 5.27 4.42
CA PRO A 24 -11.81 5.61 5.83
C PRO A 24 -11.35 4.42 6.68
N ARG A 25 -11.87 3.22 6.40
CA ARG A 25 -11.49 1.98 7.09
C ARG A 25 -10.02 1.64 6.82
N VAL A 26 -9.60 1.68 5.56
CA VAL A 26 -8.23 1.40 5.14
C VAL A 26 -7.24 2.40 5.76
N LEU A 27 -7.59 3.69 5.77
CA LEU A 27 -6.77 4.72 6.40
C LEU A 27 -6.64 4.47 7.91
N ALA A 28 -7.76 4.18 8.59
CA ALA A 28 -7.75 3.88 10.03
C ALA A 28 -6.92 2.63 10.37
N THR A 29 -6.96 1.58 9.54
CA THR A 29 -6.16 0.36 9.74
C THR A 29 -4.65 0.63 9.61
N ARG A 30 -4.27 1.62 8.80
CA ARG A 30 -2.86 2.03 8.60
C ARG A 30 -2.41 3.14 9.54
N GLU A 31 -3.34 3.72 10.32
CA GLU A 31 -3.02 4.81 11.23
C GLU A 31 -2.33 4.25 12.47
N VAL A 32 -1.08 4.63 12.62
CA VAL A 32 -0.24 4.30 13.77
C VAL A 32 0.29 5.61 14.33
N ALA A 33 0.37 5.71 15.65
CA ALA A 33 0.95 6.88 16.27
C ALA A 33 2.37 7.13 15.73
N GLU A 34 2.73 8.39 15.45
CA GLU A 34 4.05 8.72 14.87
C GLU A 34 5.21 8.22 15.74
N GLU A 35 5.00 8.22 17.05
CA GLU A 35 5.98 7.75 18.04
C GLU A 35 6.17 6.22 18.06
N ALA A 36 5.27 5.46 17.45
CA ALA A 36 5.35 3.99 17.42
C ALA A 36 6.47 3.44 16.49
N GLY A 37 6.99 4.30 15.61
CA GLY A 37 8.13 3.97 14.75
C GLY A 37 7.78 3.15 13.49
N LEU A 38 8.80 2.95 12.65
CA LEU A 38 8.67 2.29 11.34
C LEU A 38 8.21 0.83 11.45
N GLU A 39 8.67 0.11 12.46
CA GLU A 39 8.33 -1.31 12.64
C GLU A 39 6.83 -1.50 12.88
N ALA A 40 6.24 -0.71 13.78
CA ALA A 40 4.80 -0.75 14.06
C ALA A 40 3.98 -0.29 12.84
N ALA A 41 4.47 0.71 12.10
CA ALA A 41 3.83 1.17 10.88
C ALA A 41 3.85 0.08 9.78
N LEU A 42 4.95 -0.66 9.65
CA LEU A 42 5.06 -1.78 8.72
C LEU A 42 4.15 -2.95 9.11
N GLU A 43 4.05 -3.26 10.41
CA GLU A 43 3.11 -4.26 10.91
C GLU A 43 1.65 -3.91 10.55
N ALA A 44 1.24 -2.66 10.79
CA ALA A 44 -0.10 -2.18 10.43
C ALA A 44 -0.35 -2.25 8.92
N LEU A 45 0.65 -1.90 8.10
CA LEU A 45 0.59 -2.03 6.65
C LEU A 45 0.41 -3.49 6.20
N LEU A 46 1.17 -4.42 6.78
CA LEU A 46 1.07 -5.85 6.45
C LEU A 46 -0.26 -6.45 6.89
N ASN A 47 -0.79 -6.06 8.06
CA ASN A 47 -2.13 -6.46 8.49
C ASN A 47 -3.20 -6.01 7.48
N HIS A 48 -3.10 -4.78 6.99
CA HIS A 48 -3.99 -4.31 5.92
C HIS A 48 -3.83 -5.13 4.63
N TYR A 49 -2.61 -5.51 4.24
CA TYR A 49 -2.40 -6.35 3.06
C TYR A 49 -2.94 -7.77 3.23
N GLU A 50 -2.86 -8.36 4.43
CA GLU A 50 -3.48 -9.66 4.72
C GLU A 50 -5.02 -9.60 4.61
N GLU A 51 -5.64 -8.50 5.03
CA GLU A 51 -7.09 -8.32 4.97
C GLU A 51 -7.60 -8.02 3.55
N ASP A 52 -6.97 -7.09 2.84
CA ASP A 52 -7.52 -6.49 1.63
C ASP A 52 -6.61 -6.67 0.39
N GLY A 53 -5.38 -7.15 0.56
CA GLY A 53 -4.37 -7.15 -0.51
C GLY A 53 -4.79 -7.89 -1.76
N ASP A 54 -5.40 -9.06 -1.64
CA ASP A 54 -5.85 -9.84 -2.78
C ASP A 54 -6.96 -9.12 -3.57
N VAL A 55 -7.84 -8.38 -2.90
CA VAL A 55 -8.89 -7.55 -3.54
C VAL A 55 -8.27 -6.39 -4.29
N VAL A 56 -7.30 -5.69 -3.67
CA VAL A 56 -6.59 -4.56 -4.30
C VAL A 56 -5.77 -5.02 -5.51
N LEU A 57 -5.12 -6.19 -5.43
CA LEU A 57 -4.40 -6.79 -6.57
C LEU A 57 -5.35 -7.10 -7.74
N ASN A 58 -6.54 -7.63 -7.46
CA ASN A 58 -7.55 -7.86 -8.49
C ASN A 58 -8.02 -6.55 -9.14
N PHE A 59 -8.16 -5.47 -8.37
CA PHE A 59 -8.48 -4.15 -8.92
C PHE A 59 -7.35 -3.62 -9.79
N ALA A 60 -6.10 -3.71 -9.33
CA ALA A 60 -4.93 -3.29 -10.10
C ALA A 60 -4.78 -4.07 -11.42
N ALA A 61 -5.07 -5.37 -11.43
CA ALA A 61 -5.04 -6.17 -12.66
C ALA A 61 -6.09 -5.74 -13.70
N GLN A 62 -7.17 -5.10 -13.27
CA GLN A 62 -8.30 -4.70 -14.10
C GLN A 62 -8.40 -3.17 -14.27
N GLU A 63 -7.46 -2.39 -13.75
CA GLU A 63 -7.52 -0.92 -13.76
C GLU A 63 -7.66 -0.31 -15.16
N HIS A 64 -7.18 -1.01 -16.18
CA HIS A 64 -7.26 -0.58 -17.57
C HIS A 64 -8.63 -0.83 -18.23
N LEU A 65 -9.53 -1.56 -17.58
CA LEU A 65 -10.86 -1.90 -18.10
C LEU A 65 -11.92 -0.87 -17.72
N PHE A 66 -11.70 -0.12 -16.64
CA PHE A 66 -12.67 0.81 -16.08
C PHE A 66 -11.96 2.03 -15.50
N ASP A 67 -12.31 3.23 -15.94
CA ASP A 67 -11.68 4.49 -15.50
C ASP A 67 -11.80 4.71 -13.99
N GLU A 68 -12.94 4.33 -13.40
CA GLU A 68 -13.18 4.44 -11.97
C GLU A 68 -12.22 3.54 -11.16
N LEU A 69 -11.96 2.34 -11.67
CA LEU A 69 -11.02 1.41 -11.06
C LEU A 69 -9.59 1.94 -11.15
N GLY A 70 -9.22 2.51 -12.30
CA GLY A 70 -7.95 3.21 -12.48
C GLY A 70 -7.76 4.34 -11.47
N ALA A 71 -8.82 5.14 -11.21
CA ALA A 71 -8.79 6.21 -10.22
C ALA A 71 -8.59 5.68 -8.79
N VAL A 72 -9.26 4.57 -8.42
CA VAL A 72 -9.09 3.91 -7.11
C VAL A 72 -7.65 3.43 -6.91
N VAL A 73 -7.10 2.74 -7.91
CA VAL A 73 -5.73 2.20 -7.84
C VAL A 73 -4.71 3.34 -7.81
N ALA A 74 -4.89 4.39 -8.60
CA ALA A 74 -4.04 5.58 -8.58
C ALA A 74 -4.05 6.27 -7.21
N ASN A 75 -5.22 6.38 -6.58
CA ASN A 75 -5.35 6.90 -5.22
C ASN A 75 -4.61 6.01 -4.20
N GLY A 76 -4.73 4.69 -4.32
CA GLY A 76 -4.01 3.75 -3.46
C GLY A 76 -2.49 3.91 -3.55
N ARG A 77 -1.94 4.06 -4.77
CA ARG A 77 -0.52 4.36 -5.00
C ARG A 77 -0.08 5.69 -4.38
N ARG A 78 -0.92 6.72 -4.47
CA ARG A 78 -0.65 8.03 -3.84
C ARG A 78 -0.61 7.91 -2.31
N VAL A 79 -1.60 7.26 -1.71
CA VAL A 79 -1.67 7.03 -0.25
C VAL A 79 -0.46 6.21 0.23
N HIS A 80 -0.04 5.18 -0.52
CA HIS A 80 1.14 4.41 -0.18
C HIS A 80 2.43 5.25 -0.25
N ARG A 81 2.58 6.08 -1.28
CA ARG A 81 3.71 7.01 -1.38
C ARG A 81 3.77 7.97 -0.19
N GLU A 82 2.63 8.56 0.20
CA GLU A 82 2.54 9.46 1.36
C GLU A 82 2.87 8.73 2.67
N TRP A 83 2.47 7.47 2.79
CA TRP A 83 2.84 6.61 3.91
C TRP A 83 4.37 6.42 3.98
N VAL A 84 5.03 6.12 2.87
CA VAL A 84 6.50 5.98 2.81
C VAL A 84 7.18 7.32 3.14
N GLU A 85 6.73 8.44 2.58
CA GLU A 85 7.30 9.75 2.86
C GLU A 85 7.21 10.12 4.34
N ARG A 86 6.17 9.69 5.04
CA ARG A 86 5.96 9.90 6.47
C ARG A 86 6.83 8.97 7.32
N HIS A 87 6.72 7.67 7.12
CA HIS A 87 7.35 6.68 8.01
C HIS A 87 8.83 6.40 7.70
N CYS A 88 9.29 6.76 6.50
CA CYS A 88 10.70 6.72 6.13
C CYS A 88 11.33 8.13 6.05
N ALA A 89 10.78 9.12 6.78
CA ALA A 89 11.25 10.50 6.73
C ALA A 89 12.74 10.62 7.06
N ASP A 90 13.22 9.89 8.06
CA ASP A 90 14.63 9.90 8.48
C ASP A 90 15.56 9.37 7.37
N LEU A 91 15.15 8.31 6.67
CA LEU A 91 15.87 7.80 5.48
C LEU A 91 16.01 8.89 4.40
N LEU A 92 14.97 9.68 4.22
CA LEU A 92 14.89 10.69 3.17
C LEU A 92 15.55 12.02 3.54
N ALA A 93 15.76 12.29 4.84
CA ALA A 93 16.25 13.57 5.34
C ALA A 93 17.72 13.82 4.97
N GLY A 94 18.55 12.77 4.91
CA GLY A 94 19.97 12.86 4.57
C GLY A 94 20.26 13.08 3.09
N ALA A 95 19.28 12.94 2.19
CA ALA A 95 19.46 12.93 0.76
C ALA A 95 18.69 14.04 0.04
N ALA A 96 19.23 14.51 -1.10
CA ALA A 96 18.62 15.55 -1.92
C ALA A 96 18.54 15.19 -3.40
N GLY A 97 17.74 15.91 -4.16
CA GLY A 97 17.69 15.83 -5.61
C GLY A 97 17.39 14.41 -6.13
N ALA A 98 18.25 13.90 -7.01
CA ALA A 98 18.08 12.59 -7.65
C ALA A 98 18.26 11.43 -6.66
N GLU A 99 19.13 11.59 -5.67
CA GLU A 99 19.38 10.59 -4.63
C GLU A 99 18.14 10.38 -3.75
N ARG A 100 17.55 11.46 -3.23
CA ARG A 100 16.31 11.39 -2.47
C ARG A 100 15.19 10.71 -3.25
N LYS A 101 15.09 10.96 -4.56
CA LYS A 101 14.11 10.28 -5.42
C LYS A 101 14.36 8.77 -5.51
N ARG A 102 15.62 8.35 -5.64
CA ARG A 102 15.99 6.93 -5.70
C ARG A 102 15.66 6.22 -4.39
N LEU A 103 16.02 6.81 -3.24
CA LEU A 103 15.70 6.27 -1.92
C LEU A 103 14.18 6.14 -1.71
N LEU A 104 13.42 7.17 -2.08
CA LEU A 104 11.95 7.12 -2.01
C LEU A 104 11.39 5.97 -2.87
N HIS A 105 11.86 5.82 -4.11
CA HIS A 105 11.39 4.74 -4.98
C HIS A 105 11.81 3.36 -4.44
N ALA A 106 13.00 3.22 -3.88
CA ALA A 106 13.45 1.97 -3.26
C ALA A 106 12.61 1.61 -2.03
N ALA A 107 12.29 2.57 -1.16
CA ALA A 107 11.43 2.35 -0.01
C ALA A 107 9.97 2.01 -0.42
N ILE A 108 9.45 2.67 -1.48
CA ILE A 108 8.15 2.31 -2.06
C ILE A 108 8.17 0.85 -2.53
N VAL A 109 9.16 0.44 -3.32
CA VAL A 109 9.29 -0.95 -3.81
C VAL A 109 9.41 -1.94 -2.67
N ALA A 110 10.21 -1.61 -1.63
CA ALA A 110 10.40 -2.48 -0.47
C ALA A 110 9.10 -2.78 0.28
N THR A 111 8.16 -1.85 0.29
CA THR A 111 6.92 -1.92 1.08
C THR A 111 5.64 -2.06 0.24
N ASP A 112 5.78 -2.15 -1.09
CA ASP A 112 4.64 -2.21 -2.01
C ASP A 112 3.83 -3.50 -1.87
N LEU A 113 2.54 -3.39 -2.18
CA LEU A 113 1.63 -4.54 -2.24
C LEU A 113 2.13 -5.65 -3.19
N SER A 114 2.83 -5.29 -4.27
CA SER A 114 3.40 -6.26 -5.21
C SER A 114 4.56 -7.04 -4.57
N THR A 115 5.35 -6.39 -3.73
CA THR A 115 6.41 -7.05 -2.94
C THR A 115 5.81 -7.99 -1.91
N TRP A 116 4.76 -7.56 -1.19
CA TRP A 116 4.01 -8.44 -0.30
C TRP A 116 3.44 -9.65 -1.05
N LYS A 117 2.80 -9.43 -2.22
CA LYS A 117 2.26 -10.53 -3.04
C LYS A 117 3.35 -11.54 -3.41
N LEU A 118 4.50 -11.05 -3.90
CA LEU A 118 5.63 -11.91 -4.24
C LEU A 118 6.07 -12.76 -3.05
N LEU A 119 6.31 -12.14 -1.90
CA LEU A 119 6.80 -12.84 -0.70
C LEU A 119 5.72 -13.75 -0.10
N ARG A 120 4.52 -13.23 0.09
CA ARG A 120 3.45 -13.90 0.83
C ARG A 120 2.68 -14.93 -0.01
N ARG A 121 2.39 -14.62 -1.28
CA ARG A 121 1.55 -15.47 -2.16
C ARG A 121 2.37 -16.34 -3.10
N ASP A 122 3.36 -15.78 -3.76
CA ASP A 122 4.13 -16.52 -4.75
C ASP A 122 5.22 -17.38 -4.11
N MET A 123 5.91 -16.87 -3.08
CA MET A 123 6.95 -17.60 -2.34
C MET A 123 6.41 -18.36 -1.11
N GLY A 124 5.20 -18.06 -0.64
CA GLY A 124 4.53 -18.75 0.46
C GLY A 124 5.12 -18.47 1.85
N LEU A 125 5.80 -17.31 2.03
CA LEU A 125 6.37 -16.96 3.34
C LEU A 125 5.26 -16.62 4.36
N GLU A 126 5.49 -16.91 5.61
CA GLU A 126 4.64 -16.45 6.69
C GLU A 126 4.78 -14.93 6.91
N GLN A 127 3.75 -14.27 7.46
CA GLN A 127 3.73 -12.81 7.63
C GLN A 127 4.95 -12.27 8.39
N ALA A 128 5.42 -13.00 9.41
CA ALA A 128 6.62 -12.62 10.16
C ALA A 128 7.88 -12.60 9.28
N GLU A 129 8.03 -13.57 8.37
CA GLU A 129 9.13 -13.62 7.43
C GLU A 129 9.02 -12.50 6.37
N VAL A 130 7.82 -12.21 5.88
CA VAL A 130 7.58 -11.06 4.98
C VAL A 130 8.03 -9.77 5.63
N MET A 131 7.64 -9.56 6.89
CA MET A 131 8.04 -8.39 7.68
C MET A 131 9.57 -8.32 7.86
N ALA A 132 10.21 -9.45 8.17
CA ALA A 132 11.67 -9.53 8.34
C ALA A 132 12.40 -9.17 7.03
N VAL A 133 11.95 -9.68 5.88
CA VAL A 133 12.53 -9.37 4.58
C VAL A 133 12.36 -7.88 4.24
N MET A 134 11.17 -7.32 4.40
CA MET A 134 10.93 -5.89 4.13
C MET A 134 11.76 -4.99 5.04
N ASN A 135 11.85 -5.30 6.33
CA ASN A 135 12.71 -4.59 7.27
C ASN A 135 14.19 -4.69 6.90
N GLN A 136 14.66 -5.86 6.45
CA GLN A 136 16.03 -6.03 6.00
C GLN A 136 16.36 -5.13 4.79
N ILE A 137 15.45 -5.05 3.82
CA ILE A 137 15.62 -4.17 2.65
C ILE A 137 15.66 -2.70 3.08
N LEU A 138 14.71 -2.27 3.93
CA LEU A 138 14.66 -0.90 4.43
C LEU A 138 15.92 -0.55 5.21
N ASN A 139 16.38 -1.43 6.13
CA ASN A 139 17.59 -1.21 6.90
C ASN A 139 18.85 -1.11 6.03
N ALA A 140 18.92 -1.86 4.93
CA ALA A 140 20.01 -1.72 3.97
C ALA A 140 20.04 -0.33 3.31
N LEU A 141 18.89 0.27 3.04
CA LEU A 141 18.80 1.65 2.53
C LEU A 141 19.30 2.70 3.53
N TYR A 142 19.14 2.45 4.85
CA TYR A 142 19.67 3.32 5.90
C TYR A 142 21.18 3.18 6.08
N GLY A 143 21.74 1.99 5.82
CA GLY A 143 23.17 1.68 6.04
C GLY A 143 24.11 2.19 4.96
N ASP A 144 23.60 2.59 3.80
CA ASP A 144 24.37 3.10 2.64
C ASP A 144 24.55 4.64 2.68
N GLN A 145 24.31 5.30 3.85
CA GLN A 145 24.46 6.77 4.01
C GLN A 145 25.68 7.16 4.82
#